data_52534a083933446dd9bc2bcbb49c087a
#
_entry.id   52534a083933446dd9bc2bcbb49c087a
#
_cell.length_a   1.000
_cell.length_b   1.000
_cell.length_c   1.000
_cell.angle_alpha   90.00
_cell.angle_beta   90.00
_cell.angle_gamma   90.00
#
_symmetry.space_group_name_H-M   'P 1'
#
loop_
_entity.id
_entity.type
_entity.pdbx_description
1 polymer ?
#
loop_
_entity_poly.entity_id
_entity_poly.type
_entity_poly.pdbx_seq_one_letter_code
_entity_poly.pdbx_strand_id
1 'polypeptide(L)'
;MAVCAFFVIQSVFSGLHDFGVSYSSSLDPDLKIRAVDSASFVLADSVISQIEKIEGIEGSAPVFSQEVVLRFEQQNKLISLLGVDGRFDKLFAVSDRIPVGRMVSDAGEEILLGYGTAIELGAGLYDYDGFIECLLPKQGLINPLDPNPFVSQWATNVGLFQISEEIDYGYAFAPIRFVRNLTNTSADSYTEININLSKGEKVNSVVERVQGTLGAFFEVIEKEALNPALYRMLQTERIAIYLILSLVLIIALLNVVGAVVMMVLDKREQLQTLHGMGSHLHEIRNIFFYQGMLLSGVGGLFGLAVGIVLVGAQSVGEFILVPGTQLPYPVSFSFENLMALVVIWAGLSVLAAWIASAVVSPRLLR
;
A
#
# COMPACT_ATOMS: atom_id res chain seq x y z
N MET A 1 30.08 2.10 -3.69
CA MET A 1 29.09 2.41 -4.75
C MET A 1 27.92 1.42 -4.79
N ALA A 2 28.12 0.11 -4.92
CA ALA A 2 26.99 -0.85 -4.98
C ALA A 2 26.07 -0.81 -3.74
N VAL A 3 26.61 -0.69 -2.52
CA VAL A 3 25.82 -0.55 -1.27
C VAL A 3 24.99 0.74 -1.29
N CYS A 4 25.56 1.84 -1.78
CA CYS A 4 24.84 3.11 -1.96
C CYS A 4 23.66 2.94 -2.94
N ALA A 5 23.94 2.39 -4.12
CA ALA A 5 22.91 2.16 -5.14
C ALA A 5 21.80 1.24 -4.62
N PHE A 6 22.17 0.16 -3.93
CA PHE A 6 21.19 -0.75 -3.31
C PHE A 6 20.29 -0.01 -2.32
N PHE A 7 20.88 0.76 -1.40
CA PHE A 7 20.12 1.49 -0.39
C PHE A 7 19.17 2.52 -1.01
N VAL A 8 19.64 3.31 -1.98
CA VAL A 8 18.85 4.33 -2.66
C VAL A 8 17.69 3.67 -3.42
N ILE A 9 17.96 2.63 -4.22
CA ILE A 9 16.92 1.92 -4.98
C ILE A 9 15.88 1.34 -4.03
N GLN A 10 16.30 0.65 -2.97
CA GLN A 10 15.38 0.06 -2.00
C GLN A 10 14.51 1.11 -1.30
N SER A 11 15.09 2.27 -0.92
CA SER A 11 14.34 3.37 -0.28
C SER A 11 13.34 4.02 -1.23
N VAL A 12 13.69 4.18 -2.51
CA VAL A 12 12.80 4.69 -3.55
C VAL A 12 11.63 3.74 -3.78
N PHE A 13 11.90 2.46 -3.94
CA PHE A 13 10.82 1.48 -4.17
C PHE A 13 9.93 1.28 -2.96
N SER A 14 10.49 1.30 -1.75
CA SER A 14 9.70 1.26 -0.52
C SER A 14 8.77 2.49 -0.43
N GLY A 15 9.28 3.68 -0.75
CA GLY A 15 8.47 4.91 -0.79
C GLY A 15 7.38 4.85 -1.86
N LEU A 16 7.69 4.35 -3.04
CA LEU A 16 6.70 4.20 -4.13
C LEU A 16 5.62 3.17 -3.79
N HIS A 17 6.01 2.07 -3.15
CA HIS A 17 5.07 1.06 -2.63
C HIS A 17 4.11 1.67 -1.61
N ASP A 18 4.64 2.36 -0.59
CA ASP A 18 3.84 2.99 0.46
C ASP A 18 2.91 4.06 -0.12
N PHE A 19 3.40 4.84 -1.09
CA PHE A 19 2.61 5.82 -1.83
C PHE A 19 1.50 5.15 -2.65
N GLY A 20 1.82 4.10 -3.41
CA GLY A 20 0.84 3.36 -4.22
C GLY A 20 -0.27 2.75 -3.38
N VAL A 21 0.09 2.13 -2.25
CA VAL A 21 -0.89 1.58 -1.31
C VAL A 21 -1.74 2.69 -0.70
N SER A 22 -1.15 3.78 -0.22
CA SER A 22 -1.89 4.88 0.42
C SER A 22 -2.85 5.59 -0.55
N TYR A 23 -2.47 5.72 -1.81
CA TYR A 23 -3.26 6.38 -2.83
C TYR A 23 -4.42 5.50 -3.34
N SER A 24 -4.16 4.21 -3.57
CA SER A 24 -5.16 3.27 -4.09
C SER A 24 -6.14 2.78 -3.02
N SER A 25 -5.74 2.78 -1.75
CA SER A 25 -6.53 2.22 -0.64
C SER A 25 -7.04 3.26 0.34
N SER A 26 -7.22 4.51 -0.11
CA SER A 26 -7.60 5.62 0.79
C SER A 26 -8.99 5.51 1.42
N LEU A 27 -9.86 4.68 0.88
CA LEU A 27 -11.18 4.31 1.47
C LEU A 27 -11.24 2.84 1.90
N ASP A 28 -10.15 2.08 1.76
CA ASP A 28 -10.11 0.69 2.21
C ASP A 28 -9.83 0.65 3.72
N PRO A 29 -10.74 0.04 4.51
CA PRO A 29 -10.53 -0.16 5.93
C PRO A 29 -9.42 -1.21 6.17
N ASP A 30 -8.88 -1.25 7.39
CA ASP A 30 -7.95 -2.31 7.78
C ASP A 30 -8.63 -3.68 7.82
N LEU A 31 -9.91 -3.71 8.25
CA LEU A 31 -10.76 -4.90 8.20
C LEU A 31 -12.16 -4.54 7.68
N LYS A 32 -12.71 -5.41 6.86
CA LYS A 32 -14.08 -5.30 6.34
C LYS A 32 -14.89 -6.53 6.72
N ILE A 33 -16.05 -6.32 7.34
CA ILE A 33 -16.98 -7.40 7.68
C ILE A 33 -18.07 -7.46 6.62
N ARG A 34 -18.31 -8.66 6.12
CA ARG A 34 -19.42 -8.97 5.19
C ARG A 34 -20.14 -10.25 5.62
N ALA A 35 -21.37 -10.43 5.16
CA ALA A 35 -22.02 -11.74 5.25
C ALA A 35 -21.46 -12.69 4.19
N VAL A 36 -21.31 -13.98 4.54
CA VAL A 36 -20.74 -15.02 3.65
C VAL A 36 -21.68 -15.31 2.47
N ASP A 37 -22.98 -15.46 2.71
CA ASP A 37 -23.95 -15.95 1.72
C ASP A 37 -25.00 -14.90 1.33
N SER A 38 -24.84 -13.64 1.70
CA SER A 38 -25.82 -12.58 1.45
C SER A 38 -25.16 -11.27 1.05
N ALA A 39 -25.77 -10.57 0.09
CA ALA A 39 -25.30 -9.23 -0.32
C ALA A 39 -25.53 -8.15 0.76
N SER A 40 -26.49 -8.38 1.67
CA SER A 40 -26.75 -7.50 2.81
C SER A 40 -27.16 -8.32 4.03
N PHE A 41 -26.98 -7.76 5.21
CA PHE A 41 -27.35 -8.39 6.47
C PHE A 41 -27.97 -7.35 7.42
N VAL A 42 -28.74 -7.86 8.37
CA VAL A 42 -29.35 -7.04 9.44
C VAL A 42 -28.52 -7.22 10.69
N LEU A 43 -28.03 -6.13 11.26
CA LEU A 43 -27.25 -6.15 12.49
C LEU A 43 -27.69 -5.01 13.41
N ALA A 44 -28.00 -5.34 14.66
CA ALA A 44 -28.39 -4.32 15.63
C ALA A 44 -27.21 -3.41 15.98
N ASP A 45 -27.45 -2.12 16.16
CA ASP A 45 -26.42 -1.13 16.57
C ASP A 45 -25.70 -1.52 17.89
N SER A 46 -26.35 -2.30 18.75
CA SER A 46 -25.75 -2.83 19.97
C SER A 46 -24.56 -3.78 19.69
N VAL A 47 -24.62 -4.55 18.59
CA VAL A 47 -23.53 -5.46 18.17
C VAL A 47 -22.39 -4.64 17.57
N ILE A 48 -22.68 -3.64 16.78
CA ILE A 48 -21.66 -2.70 16.23
C ILE A 48 -20.93 -2.02 17.41
N SER A 49 -21.66 -1.57 18.41
CA SER A 49 -21.08 -0.99 19.62
C SER A 49 -20.27 -1.98 20.47
N GLN A 50 -20.55 -3.30 20.39
CA GLN A 50 -19.70 -4.32 21.01
C GLN A 50 -18.40 -4.52 20.24
N ILE A 51 -18.45 -4.49 18.91
CA ILE A 51 -17.26 -4.56 18.05
C ILE A 51 -16.32 -3.38 18.34
N GLU A 52 -16.85 -2.17 18.45
CA GLU A 52 -16.06 -0.97 18.76
C GLU A 52 -15.34 -1.02 20.13
N LYS A 53 -15.82 -1.84 21.06
CA LYS A 53 -15.20 -2.03 22.36
C LYS A 53 -14.10 -3.08 22.39
N ILE A 54 -13.91 -3.80 21.28
CA ILE A 54 -12.82 -4.79 21.18
C ILE A 54 -11.48 -4.05 21.20
N GLU A 55 -10.58 -4.49 22.08
CA GLU A 55 -9.24 -3.92 22.18
C GLU A 55 -8.51 -4.00 20.84
N GLY A 56 -7.93 -2.89 20.41
CA GLY A 56 -7.23 -2.77 19.11
C GLY A 56 -8.07 -2.21 17.98
N ILE A 57 -9.37 -1.92 18.19
CA ILE A 57 -10.21 -1.24 17.21
C ILE A 57 -10.19 0.27 17.51
N GLU A 58 -9.89 1.08 16.52
CA GLU A 58 -9.93 2.55 16.58
C GLU A 58 -11.35 3.08 16.35
N GLY A 59 -12.06 2.45 15.41
CA GLY A 59 -13.44 2.81 15.09
C GLY A 59 -14.06 1.88 14.06
N SER A 60 -15.38 1.96 13.93
CA SER A 60 -16.15 1.25 12.91
C SER A 60 -17.12 2.18 12.17
N ALA A 61 -17.35 1.88 10.90
CA ALA A 61 -18.31 2.58 10.05
C ALA A 61 -19.16 1.57 9.27
N PRO A 62 -20.43 1.41 9.60
CA PRO A 62 -21.34 0.60 8.83
C PRO A 62 -21.69 1.31 7.51
N VAL A 63 -21.76 0.55 6.43
CA VAL A 63 -22.01 1.04 5.09
C VAL A 63 -23.09 0.21 4.42
N PHE A 64 -23.93 0.86 3.63
CA PHE A 64 -24.85 0.20 2.72
C PHE A 64 -24.49 0.59 1.29
N SER A 65 -23.75 -0.27 0.58
CA SER A 65 -23.31 -0.04 -0.79
C SER A 65 -24.31 -0.62 -1.79
N GLN A 66 -24.65 0.14 -2.83
CA GLN A 66 -25.52 -0.29 -3.92
C GLN A 66 -25.05 0.30 -5.25
N GLU A 67 -24.97 -0.54 -6.27
CA GLU A 67 -24.79 -0.07 -7.64
C GLU A 67 -26.09 0.58 -8.15
N VAL A 68 -25.99 1.81 -8.61
CA VAL A 68 -27.09 2.61 -9.12
C VAL A 68 -26.70 3.33 -10.40
N VAL A 69 -27.70 3.65 -11.23
CA VAL A 69 -27.50 4.55 -12.35
C VAL A 69 -27.90 5.95 -11.92
N LEU A 70 -26.94 6.86 -11.90
CA LEU A 70 -27.22 8.28 -11.76
C LEU A 70 -27.65 8.84 -13.11
N ARG A 71 -28.74 9.61 -13.09
CA ARG A 71 -29.23 10.36 -14.25
C ARG A 71 -29.29 11.84 -13.91
N PHE A 72 -28.67 12.63 -14.76
CA PHE A 72 -28.78 14.08 -14.72
C PHE A 72 -28.98 14.58 -16.14
N GLU A 73 -30.10 15.29 -16.39
CA GLU A 73 -30.55 15.66 -17.73
C GLU A 73 -30.60 14.46 -18.70
N GLN A 74 -29.72 14.46 -19.71
CA GLN A 74 -29.62 13.37 -20.71
C GLN A 74 -28.45 12.42 -20.46
N GLN A 75 -27.64 12.65 -19.43
CA GLN A 75 -26.47 11.84 -19.11
C GLN A 75 -26.84 10.77 -18.06
N ASN A 76 -26.31 9.57 -18.26
CA ASN A 76 -26.47 8.46 -17.33
C ASN A 76 -25.11 7.87 -17.00
N LYS A 77 -24.88 7.56 -15.73
CA LYS A 77 -23.63 6.94 -15.27
C LYS A 77 -23.90 5.88 -14.23
N LEU A 78 -23.33 4.69 -14.41
CA LEU A 78 -23.32 3.63 -13.40
C LEU A 78 -22.24 3.92 -12.38
N ILE A 79 -22.61 3.93 -11.10
CA ILE A 79 -21.69 4.15 -9.97
C ILE A 79 -22.05 3.26 -8.78
N SER A 80 -21.11 3.10 -7.85
CA SER A 80 -21.38 2.54 -6.53
C SER A 80 -21.79 3.65 -5.56
N LEU A 81 -23.05 3.66 -5.16
CA LEU A 81 -23.58 4.60 -4.18
C LEU A 81 -23.35 4.04 -2.77
N LEU A 82 -22.52 4.71 -2.00
CA LEU A 82 -22.20 4.36 -0.62
C LEU A 82 -23.13 5.13 0.33
N GLY A 83 -24.04 4.40 0.96
CA GLY A 83 -24.83 4.92 2.07
C GLY A 83 -24.01 4.93 3.35
N VAL A 84 -23.73 6.10 3.86
CA VAL A 84 -22.83 6.31 5.01
C VAL A 84 -23.52 7.13 6.11
N ASP A 85 -22.97 7.06 7.31
CA ASP A 85 -23.33 7.90 8.45
C ASP A 85 -22.12 8.72 8.95
N GLY A 86 -22.31 9.53 9.98
CA GLY A 86 -21.25 10.37 10.53
C GLY A 86 -20.03 9.62 11.08
N ARG A 87 -20.10 8.28 11.28
CA ARG A 87 -18.96 7.43 11.68
C ARG A 87 -17.99 7.25 10.53
N PHE A 88 -18.50 7.19 9.29
CA PHE A 88 -17.68 7.01 8.09
C PHE A 88 -16.70 8.16 7.89
N ASP A 89 -17.19 9.40 8.04
CA ASP A 89 -16.32 10.57 7.91
C ASP A 89 -15.25 10.65 9.01
N LYS A 90 -15.60 10.26 10.24
CA LYS A 90 -14.63 10.16 11.34
C LYS A 90 -13.53 9.11 11.07
N LEU A 91 -13.87 8.01 10.36
CA LEU A 91 -12.95 6.92 10.08
C LEU A 91 -12.02 7.22 8.91
N PHE A 92 -12.55 7.85 7.84
CA PHE A 92 -11.84 8.04 6.57
C PHE A 92 -11.47 9.49 6.28
N ALA A 93 -11.91 10.46 7.12
CA ALA A 93 -11.68 11.90 6.94
C ALA A 93 -12.02 12.39 5.52
N VAL A 94 -13.18 11.96 5.00
CA VAL A 94 -13.63 12.32 3.65
C VAL A 94 -13.87 13.83 3.55
N SER A 95 -14.31 14.46 4.63
CA SER A 95 -14.51 15.91 4.71
C SER A 95 -13.26 16.71 4.36
N ASP A 96 -12.07 16.21 4.67
CA ASP A 96 -10.80 16.87 4.34
C ASP A 96 -10.48 16.83 2.83
N ARG A 97 -11.21 16.01 2.08
CA ARG A 97 -11.04 15.77 0.64
C ARG A 97 -12.21 16.31 -0.19
N ILE A 98 -13.01 17.21 0.39
CA ILE A 98 -14.11 17.92 -0.27
C ILE A 98 -13.65 19.34 -0.59
N PRO A 99 -13.12 19.62 -1.80
CA PRO A 99 -12.68 20.95 -2.18
C PRO A 99 -13.84 21.96 -2.27
N VAL A 100 -15.05 21.47 -2.56
CA VAL A 100 -16.22 22.34 -2.76
C VAL A 100 -17.46 21.67 -2.17
N GLY A 101 -18.22 22.40 -1.35
CA GLY A 101 -19.43 21.89 -0.71
C GLY A 101 -19.18 21.32 0.68
N ARG A 102 -19.94 20.28 1.05
CA ARG A 102 -19.88 19.63 2.37
C ARG A 102 -20.21 18.15 2.30
N MET A 103 -19.91 17.43 3.36
CA MET A 103 -20.37 16.05 3.55
C MET A 103 -21.90 15.98 3.63
N VAL A 104 -22.48 14.84 3.23
CA VAL A 104 -23.93 14.56 3.34
C VAL A 104 -24.38 14.58 4.80
N SER A 105 -25.61 15.04 5.05
CA SER A 105 -26.21 15.00 6.37
C SER A 105 -27.10 13.77 6.53
N ASP A 106 -27.19 13.20 7.72
CA ASP A 106 -27.92 11.95 7.97
C ASP A 106 -29.41 11.98 7.62
N ALA A 107 -30.01 13.17 7.51
CA ALA A 107 -31.45 13.35 7.34
C ALA A 107 -31.89 13.84 5.94
N GLY A 108 -30.93 14.20 5.06
CA GLY A 108 -31.23 14.84 3.77
C GLY A 108 -31.40 13.84 2.61
N GLU A 109 -32.11 14.27 1.55
CA GLU A 109 -32.05 13.65 0.24
C GLU A 109 -30.88 14.24 -0.54
N GLU A 110 -29.69 13.92 -0.10
CA GLU A 110 -28.44 14.51 -0.53
C GLU A 110 -27.53 13.48 -1.14
N ILE A 111 -26.70 13.93 -2.09
CA ILE A 111 -25.64 13.13 -2.67
C ILE A 111 -24.36 13.96 -2.73
N LEU A 112 -23.24 13.34 -2.47
CA LEU A 112 -21.90 13.89 -2.62
C LEU A 112 -21.23 13.15 -3.77
N LEU A 113 -20.94 13.85 -4.86
CA LEU A 113 -20.37 13.26 -6.07
C LEU A 113 -18.84 13.31 -6.06
N GLY A 114 -18.21 12.31 -6.66
CA GLY A 114 -16.82 12.42 -7.06
C GLY A 114 -16.64 13.45 -8.18
N TYR A 115 -15.54 14.18 -8.15
CA TYR A 115 -15.23 15.23 -9.14
C TYR A 115 -15.33 14.72 -10.58
N GLY A 116 -14.80 13.53 -10.85
CA GLY A 116 -14.87 12.89 -12.17
C GLY A 116 -16.30 12.54 -12.59
N THR A 117 -17.11 12.02 -11.66
CA THR A 117 -18.53 11.70 -11.90
C THR A 117 -19.34 12.95 -12.20
N ALA A 118 -19.10 14.06 -11.47
CA ALA A 118 -19.80 15.32 -11.69
C ALA A 118 -19.50 15.91 -13.08
N ILE A 119 -18.23 15.85 -13.51
CA ILE A 119 -17.84 16.31 -14.87
C ILE A 119 -18.55 15.49 -15.94
N GLU A 120 -18.56 14.16 -15.85
CA GLU A 120 -19.20 13.32 -16.86
C GLU A 120 -20.71 13.50 -16.93
N LEU A 121 -21.36 13.71 -15.78
CA LEU A 121 -22.79 13.98 -15.74
C LEU A 121 -23.14 15.42 -16.12
N GLY A 122 -22.18 16.35 -16.07
CA GLY A 122 -22.43 17.79 -16.19
C GLY A 122 -23.18 18.36 -14.98
N ALA A 123 -23.13 17.69 -13.84
CA ALA A 123 -23.87 18.05 -12.64
C ALA A 123 -23.11 19.10 -11.81
N GLY A 124 -23.72 20.26 -11.61
CA GLY A 124 -23.19 21.32 -10.73
C GLY A 124 -23.48 21.07 -9.24
N LEU A 125 -23.11 22.07 -8.42
CA LEU A 125 -23.40 22.10 -6.98
C LEU A 125 -24.68 22.87 -6.72
N TYR A 126 -25.53 22.34 -5.83
CA TYR A 126 -26.78 23.01 -5.42
C TYR A 126 -27.57 23.51 -6.62
N ASP A 127 -27.65 22.67 -7.67
CA ASP A 127 -28.26 23.06 -8.92
C ASP A 127 -29.74 23.35 -8.68
N TYR A 128 -30.11 24.61 -8.80
CA TYR A 128 -31.49 25.06 -8.62
C TYR A 128 -32.41 24.52 -9.74
N ASP A 129 -31.83 24.06 -10.85
CA ASP A 129 -32.55 23.60 -12.01
C ASP A 129 -32.53 22.09 -12.21
N GLY A 130 -31.81 21.32 -11.35
CA GLY A 130 -31.70 19.88 -11.52
C GLY A 130 -31.43 19.07 -10.26
N PHE A 131 -32.26 18.06 -10.06
CA PHE A 131 -31.98 16.99 -9.09
C PHE A 131 -31.33 15.83 -9.82
N ILE A 132 -30.43 15.13 -9.12
CA ILE A 132 -29.85 13.89 -9.62
C ILE A 132 -30.85 12.76 -9.33
N GLU A 133 -31.24 12.05 -10.36
CA GLU A 133 -32.10 10.86 -10.24
C GLU A 133 -31.24 9.64 -10.04
N CYS A 134 -31.42 8.96 -8.89
CA CYS A 134 -30.79 7.68 -8.59
C CYS A 134 -31.74 6.57 -9.01
N LEU A 135 -31.34 5.76 -9.98
CA LEU A 135 -32.13 4.69 -10.58
C LEU A 135 -31.59 3.34 -10.15
N LEU A 136 -32.47 2.47 -9.68
CA LEU A 136 -32.18 1.08 -9.34
C LEU A 136 -33.13 0.15 -10.12
N PRO A 137 -32.63 -0.87 -10.83
CA PRO A 137 -33.50 -1.86 -11.46
C PRO A 137 -34.35 -2.58 -10.39
N LYS A 138 -35.64 -2.72 -10.65
CA LYS A 138 -36.52 -3.48 -9.74
C LYS A 138 -36.04 -4.94 -9.65
N GLN A 139 -35.91 -5.43 -8.42
CA GLN A 139 -35.57 -6.85 -8.19
C GLN A 139 -36.74 -7.74 -8.52
N GLY A 140 -36.49 -8.85 -9.24
CA GLY A 140 -37.48 -9.84 -9.60
C GLY A 140 -37.58 -10.08 -11.10
N LEU A 141 -38.65 -10.80 -11.53
CA LEU A 141 -38.93 -11.03 -12.94
C LEU A 141 -39.26 -9.68 -13.61
N ILE A 142 -38.34 -9.19 -14.43
CA ILE A 142 -38.55 -7.99 -15.24
C ILE A 142 -39.68 -8.31 -16.21
N ASN A 143 -40.84 -7.72 -15.99
CA ASN A 143 -41.92 -7.77 -16.97
C ASN A 143 -41.53 -6.79 -18.11
N PRO A 144 -41.31 -7.28 -19.35
CA PRO A 144 -40.95 -6.41 -20.47
C PRO A 144 -41.96 -5.33 -20.79
N LEU A 145 -43.18 -5.47 -20.25
CA LEU A 145 -44.29 -4.54 -20.41
C LEU A 145 -44.46 -3.58 -19.23
N ASP A 146 -43.59 -3.64 -18.24
CA ASP A 146 -43.61 -2.66 -17.12
C ASP A 146 -43.15 -1.30 -17.64
N PRO A 147 -43.99 -0.25 -17.61
CA PRO A 147 -43.61 1.08 -18.07
C PRO A 147 -42.51 1.72 -17.21
N ASN A 148 -42.31 1.24 -15.98
CA ASN A 148 -41.27 1.71 -15.06
C ASN A 148 -40.44 0.55 -14.48
N PRO A 149 -39.42 0.05 -15.17
CA PRO A 149 -38.60 -1.07 -14.70
C PRO A 149 -37.62 -0.67 -13.58
N PHE A 150 -37.57 0.63 -13.21
CA PHE A 150 -36.65 1.16 -12.20
C PHE A 150 -37.43 1.70 -10.99
N VAL A 151 -36.81 1.61 -9.83
CA VAL A 151 -37.12 2.44 -8.65
C VAL A 151 -36.24 3.69 -8.77
N SER A 152 -36.83 4.86 -8.59
CA SER A 152 -36.09 6.12 -8.64
C SER A 152 -36.28 6.93 -7.39
N GLN A 153 -35.22 7.63 -7.00
CA GLN A 153 -35.21 8.61 -5.92
C GLN A 153 -34.34 9.80 -6.32
N TRP A 154 -34.80 11.01 -5.99
CA TRP A 154 -34.13 12.25 -6.34
C TRP A 154 -33.23 12.71 -5.20
N ALA A 155 -32.04 13.22 -5.53
CA ALA A 155 -31.09 13.76 -4.57
C ALA A 155 -30.48 15.07 -5.06
N THR A 156 -30.13 15.93 -4.11
CA THR A 156 -29.41 17.19 -4.39
C THR A 156 -27.92 16.99 -4.19
N ASN A 157 -27.09 17.39 -5.15
CA ASN A 157 -25.64 17.37 -5.01
C ASN A 157 -25.19 18.47 -4.03
N VAL A 158 -24.59 18.07 -2.90
CA VAL A 158 -24.17 18.99 -1.83
C VAL A 158 -22.69 19.26 -1.80
N GLY A 159 -21.91 18.57 -2.61
CA GLY A 159 -20.46 18.74 -2.67
C GLY A 159 -19.79 17.88 -3.72
N LEU A 160 -18.51 18.15 -3.91
CA LEU A 160 -17.64 17.36 -4.77
C LEU A 160 -16.45 16.89 -3.95
N PHE A 161 -16.16 15.59 -3.95
CA PHE A 161 -14.94 15.06 -3.36
C PHE A 161 -13.90 14.75 -4.41
N GLN A 162 -12.62 14.77 -3.99
CA GLN A 162 -11.48 14.41 -4.81
C GLN A 162 -10.52 13.55 -3.99
N ILE A 163 -10.48 12.26 -4.28
CA ILE A 163 -9.70 11.26 -3.54
C ILE A 163 -8.68 10.58 -4.45
N SER A 164 -9.17 9.86 -5.45
CA SER A 164 -8.38 9.22 -6.50
C SER A 164 -9.23 9.09 -7.75
N GLU A 165 -8.59 8.94 -8.92
CA GLU A 165 -9.30 8.84 -10.20
C GLU A 165 -10.36 7.73 -10.18
N GLU A 166 -10.02 6.55 -9.67
CA GLU A 166 -10.94 5.41 -9.58
C GLU A 166 -12.15 5.72 -8.70
N ILE A 167 -11.92 6.33 -7.54
CA ILE A 167 -12.97 6.65 -6.56
C ILE A 167 -13.82 7.82 -7.08
N ASP A 168 -13.19 8.85 -7.67
CA ASP A 168 -13.87 10.04 -8.17
C ASP A 168 -14.81 9.76 -9.35
N TYR A 169 -14.49 8.73 -10.13
CA TYR A 169 -15.32 8.29 -11.27
C TYR A 169 -16.29 7.15 -10.94
N GLY A 170 -16.03 6.36 -9.90
CA GLY A 170 -16.78 5.13 -9.61
C GLY A 170 -17.74 5.23 -8.43
N TYR A 171 -17.61 6.23 -7.57
CA TYR A 171 -18.34 6.28 -6.31
C TYR A 171 -19.07 7.60 -6.10
N ALA A 172 -20.13 7.54 -5.27
CA ALA A 172 -20.77 8.69 -4.66
C ALA A 172 -21.22 8.33 -3.24
N PHE A 173 -21.34 9.34 -2.37
CA PHE A 173 -21.81 9.15 -1.01
C PHE A 173 -23.22 9.72 -0.86
N ALA A 174 -24.05 9.01 -0.10
CA ALA A 174 -25.38 9.46 0.29
C ALA A 174 -25.64 9.09 1.76
N PRO A 175 -26.64 9.68 2.42
CA PRO A 175 -27.05 9.22 3.74
C PRO A 175 -27.49 7.75 3.67
N ILE A 176 -27.11 6.94 4.64
CA ILE A 176 -27.44 5.51 4.66
C ILE A 176 -28.93 5.25 4.54
N ARG A 177 -29.77 6.13 5.12
CA ARG A 177 -31.22 6.07 5.02
C ARG A 177 -31.71 6.24 3.58
N PHE A 178 -31.09 7.13 2.82
CA PHE A 178 -31.41 7.36 1.42
C PHE A 178 -31.25 6.07 0.59
N VAL A 179 -30.11 5.41 0.72
CA VAL A 179 -29.82 4.18 -0.04
C VAL A 179 -30.73 3.04 0.39
N ARG A 180 -31.03 2.90 1.68
CA ARG A 180 -31.98 1.91 2.19
C ARG A 180 -33.39 2.14 1.68
N ASN A 181 -33.84 3.38 1.61
CA ASN A 181 -35.14 3.72 1.04
C ASN A 181 -35.20 3.37 -0.45
N LEU A 182 -34.15 3.69 -1.22
CA LEU A 182 -34.06 3.37 -2.63
C LEU A 182 -34.13 1.84 -2.88
N THR A 183 -33.51 1.04 -2.01
CA THR A 183 -33.50 -0.42 -2.08
C THR A 183 -34.69 -1.09 -1.38
N ASN A 184 -35.54 -0.32 -0.69
CA ASN A 184 -36.66 -0.80 0.12
C ASN A 184 -36.22 -1.85 1.17
N THR A 185 -35.11 -1.60 1.85
CA THR A 185 -34.54 -2.49 2.88
C THR A 185 -34.80 -1.94 4.30
N SER A 186 -34.62 -2.80 5.31
CA SER A 186 -34.86 -2.43 6.71
C SER A 186 -33.83 -1.40 7.23
N ALA A 187 -34.20 -0.68 8.29
CA ALA A 187 -33.39 0.38 8.88
C ALA A 187 -32.01 -0.13 9.40
N ASP A 188 -31.93 -1.40 9.80
CA ASP A 188 -30.71 -2.00 10.35
C ASP A 188 -29.98 -2.89 9.33
N SER A 189 -30.23 -2.68 8.02
CA SER A 189 -29.55 -3.41 6.95
C SER A 189 -28.24 -2.74 6.56
N TYR A 190 -27.21 -3.56 6.39
CA TYR A 190 -25.86 -3.17 5.98
C TYR A 190 -25.33 -4.13 4.93
N THR A 191 -24.45 -3.67 4.06
CA THR A 191 -23.71 -4.52 3.12
C THR A 191 -22.34 -4.86 3.67
N GLU A 192 -21.77 -3.94 4.45
CA GLU A 192 -20.44 -4.09 5.04
C GLU A 192 -20.26 -3.22 6.29
N ILE A 193 -19.34 -3.61 7.16
CA ILE A 193 -18.87 -2.78 8.27
C ILE A 193 -17.37 -2.61 8.10
N ASN A 194 -16.94 -1.38 7.98
CA ASN A 194 -15.54 -0.99 7.86
C ASN A 194 -14.95 -0.75 9.25
N ILE A 195 -13.75 -1.27 9.50
CA ILE A 195 -13.06 -1.15 10.79
C ILE A 195 -11.63 -0.69 10.54
N ASN A 196 -11.18 0.32 11.28
CA ASN A 196 -9.78 0.69 11.36
C ASN A 196 -9.19 0.25 12.70
N LEU A 197 -7.91 -0.15 12.65
CA LEU A 197 -7.19 -0.67 13.79
C LEU A 197 -6.31 0.40 14.44
N SER A 198 -6.14 0.30 15.76
CA SER A 198 -5.20 1.14 16.48
C SER A 198 -3.77 0.85 16.05
N LYS A 199 -2.93 1.88 15.95
CA LYS A 199 -1.53 1.73 15.53
C LYS A 199 -0.76 0.74 16.39
N GLY A 200 -0.12 -0.23 15.74
CA GLY A 200 0.73 -1.23 16.39
C GLY A 200 0.05 -2.54 16.78
N GLU A 201 -1.25 -2.67 16.56
CA GLU A 201 -1.98 -3.93 16.81
C GLU A 201 -1.69 -4.97 15.72
N LYS A 202 -1.72 -6.23 16.14
CA LYS A 202 -1.58 -7.36 15.21
C LYS A 202 -2.92 -7.69 14.56
N VAL A 203 -3.04 -7.50 13.27
CA VAL A 203 -4.26 -7.74 12.48
C VAL A 203 -4.90 -9.09 12.81
N ASN A 204 -4.12 -10.18 12.77
CA ASN A 204 -4.62 -11.54 13.00
C ASN A 204 -5.29 -11.71 14.38
N SER A 205 -4.76 -11.06 15.42
CA SER A 205 -5.33 -11.19 16.78
C SER A 205 -6.66 -10.43 16.92
N VAL A 206 -6.84 -9.34 16.17
CA VAL A 206 -8.10 -8.59 16.15
C VAL A 206 -9.13 -9.34 15.29
N VAL A 207 -8.72 -9.91 14.16
CA VAL A 207 -9.57 -10.75 13.30
C VAL A 207 -10.20 -11.90 14.11
N GLU A 208 -9.38 -12.64 14.89
CA GLU A 208 -9.88 -13.74 15.73
C GLU A 208 -10.90 -13.25 16.79
N ARG A 209 -10.67 -12.11 17.43
CA ARG A 209 -11.59 -11.52 18.42
C ARG A 209 -12.90 -11.07 17.78
N VAL A 210 -12.84 -10.40 16.63
CA VAL A 210 -14.00 -9.96 15.86
C VAL A 210 -14.81 -11.16 15.35
N GLN A 211 -14.14 -12.15 14.75
CA GLN A 211 -14.77 -13.37 14.26
C GLN A 211 -15.45 -14.16 15.40
N GLY A 212 -14.81 -14.22 16.58
CA GLY A 212 -15.37 -14.85 17.76
C GLY A 212 -16.66 -14.18 18.29
N THR A 213 -16.78 -12.86 18.09
CA THR A 213 -17.97 -12.08 18.47
C THR A 213 -19.11 -12.21 17.47
N LEU A 214 -18.80 -12.29 16.18
CA LEU A 214 -19.78 -12.28 15.09
C LEU A 214 -20.27 -13.68 14.69
N GLY A 215 -19.47 -14.73 14.95
CA GLY A 215 -19.78 -16.10 14.52
C GLY A 215 -19.50 -16.38 13.04
N ALA A 216 -19.87 -17.60 12.59
CA ALA A 216 -19.51 -18.11 11.25
C ALA A 216 -20.33 -17.51 10.08
N PHE A 217 -21.39 -16.75 10.38
CA PHE A 217 -22.23 -16.12 9.35
C PHE A 217 -21.52 -14.92 8.67
N PHE A 218 -20.52 -14.35 9.35
CA PHE A 218 -19.76 -13.21 8.88
C PHE A 218 -18.33 -13.60 8.52
N GLU A 219 -17.81 -12.98 7.48
CA GLU A 219 -16.43 -13.05 7.06
C GLU A 219 -15.74 -11.72 7.39
N VAL A 220 -14.57 -11.82 8.01
CA VAL A 220 -13.69 -10.66 8.27
C VAL A 220 -12.60 -10.67 7.23
N ILE A 221 -12.62 -9.69 6.34
CA ILE A 221 -11.71 -9.56 5.19
C ILE A 221 -10.65 -8.52 5.55
N GLU A 222 -9.39 -8.90 5.46
CA GLU A 222 -8.25 -8.00 5.68
C GLU A 222 -8.04 -7.08 4.47
N LYS A 223 -7.46 -5.91 4.70
CA LYS A 223 -7.18 -4.90 3.67
C LYS A 223 -6.49 -5.47 2.42
N GLU A 224 -5.50 -6.35 2.61
CA GLU A 224 -4.78 -6.98 1.51
C GLU A 224 -5.67 -7.86 0.63
N ALA A 225 -6.71 -8.46 1.21
CA ALA A 225 -7.66 -9.31 0.50
C ALA A 225 -8.78 -8.52 -0.20
N LEU A 226 -8.95 -7.22 0.10
CA LEU A 226 -9.92 -6.36 -0.58
C LEU A 226 -9.52 -6.08 -2.03
N ASN A 227 -8.24 -5.89 -2.28
CA ASN A 227 -7.70 -5.68 -3.62
C ASN A 227 -6.54 -6.64 -3.94
N PRO A 228 -6.83 -7.95 -4.13
CA PRO A 228 -5.79 -8.96 -4.32
C PRO A 228 -4.99 -8.78 -5.62
N ALA A 229 -5.53 -8.06 -6.60
CA ALA A 229 -4.81 -7.76 -7.84
C ALA A 229 -3.68 -6.74 -7.57
N LEU A 230 -3.97 -5.66 -6.85
CA LEU A 230 -3.00 -4.66 -6.44
C LEU A 230 -1.87 -5.29 -5.61
N TYR A 231 -2.22 -6.02 -4.54
CA TYR A 231 -1.22 -6.61 -3.65
C TYR A 231 -0.36 -7.67 -4.34
N ARG A 232 -0.93 -8.48 -5.26
CA ARG A 232 -0.13 -9.41 -6.10
C ARG A 232 0.80 -8.67 -7.04
N MET A 233 0.38 -7.57 -7.64
CA MET A 233 1.24 -6.72 -8.48
C MET A 233 2.41 -6.18 -7.67
N LEU A 234 2.15 -5.59 -6.50
CA LEU A 234 3.18 -5.06 -5.60
C LEU A 234 4.15 -6.15 -5.12
N GLN A 235 3.66 -7.35 -4.81
CA GLN A 235 4.50 -8.48 -4.42
C GLN A 235 5.41 -8.94 -5.58
N THR A 236 4.89 -9.00 -6.80
CA THR A 236 5.67 -9.37 -7.99
C THR A 236 6.75 -8.33 -8.27
N GLU A 237 6.43 -7.06 -8.19
CA GLU A 237 7.38 -5.96 -8.33
C GLU A 237 8.49 -6.05 -7.27
N ARG A 238 8.15 -6.31 -6.02
CA ARG A 238 9.10 -6.51 -4.93
C ARG A 238 10.09 -7.64 -5.22
N ILE A 239 9.62 -8.78 -5.73
CA ILE A 239 10.48 -9.91 -6.13
C ILE A 239 11.43 -9.50 -7.25
N ALA A 240 10.94 -8.81 -8.28
CA ALA A 240 11.76 -8.34 -9.39
C ALA A 240 12.88 -7.40 -8.92
N ILE A 241 12.57 -6.49 -7.99
CA ILE A 241 13.54 -5.58 -7.38
C ILE A 241 14.62 -6.36 -6.63
N TYR A 242 14.25 -7.32 -5.79
CA TYR A 242 15.23 -8.14 -5.07
C TYR A 242 16.16 -8.93 -6.02
N LEU A 243 15.64 -9.42 -7.15
CA LEU A 243 16.46 -10.08 -8.17
C LEU A 243 17.48 -9.12 -8.80
N ILE A 244 17.06 -7.92 -9.19
CA ILE A 244 17.95 -6.90 -9.75
C ILE A 244 19.02 -6.50 -8.73
N LEU A 245 18.63 -6.24 -7.50
CA LEU A 245 19.54 -5.84 -6.42
C LEU A 245 20.52 -6.95 -6.07
N SER A 246 20.09 -8.23 -6.09
CA SER A 246 20.98 -9.36 -5.87
C SER A 246 22.04 -9.48 -6.98
N LEU A 247 21.66 -9.20 -8.23
CA LEU A 247 22.61 -9.17 -9.35
C LEU A 247 23.65 -8.07 -9.17
N VAL A 248 23.24 -6.87 -8.78
CA VAL A 248 24.16 -5.73 -8.49
C VAL A 248 25.14 -6.12 -7.38
N LEU A 249 24.67 -6.77 -6.33
CA LEU A 249 25.52 -7.26 -5.25
C LEU A 249 26.53 -8.33 -5.71
N ILE A 250 26.11 -9.27 -6.54
CA ILE A 250 27.01 -10.31 -7.11
C ILE A 250 28.11 -9.63 -7.93
N ILE A 251 27.80 -8.65 -8.76
CA ILE A 251 28.79 -7.89 -9.53
C ILE A 251 29.77 -7.17 -8.59
N ALA A 252 29.26 -6.55 -7.52
CA ALA A 252 30.11 -5.91 -6.51
C ALA A 252 31.05 -6.89 -5.81
N LEU A 253 30.57 -8.10 -5.50
CA LEU A 253 31.39 -9.18 -4.95
C LEU A 253 32.52 -9.57 -5.89
N LEU A 254 32.23 -9.79 -7.18
CA LEU A 254 33.23 -10.14 -8.18
C LEU A 254 34.33 -9.07 -8.26
N ASN A 255 33.97 -7.78 -8.15
CA ASN A 255 34.95 -6.69 -8.12
C ASN A 255 35.85 -6.76 -6.88
N VAL A 256 35.30 -7.05 -5.69
CA VAL A 256 36.10 -7.22 -4.45
C VAL A 256 37.03 -8.43 -4.58
N VAL A 257 36.51 -9.57 -5.07
CA VAL A 257 37.35 -10.76 -5.31
C VAL A 257 38.48 -10.45 -6.29
N GLY A 258 38.19 -9.79 -7.40
CA GLY A 258 39.20 -9.37 -8.39
C GLY A 258 40.26 -8.47 -7.81
N ALA A 259 39.87 -7.48 -6.98
CA ALA A 259 40.83 -6.59 -6.32
C ALA A 259 41.77 -7.34 -5.36
N VAL A 260 41.22 -8.26 -4.55
CA VAL A 260 42.04 -9.06 -3.61
C VAL A 260 42.96 -10.03 -4.37
N VAL A 261 42.43 -10.67 -5.43
CA VAL A 261 43.26 -11.55 -6.30
C VAL A 261 44.43 -10.78 -6.91
N MET A 262 44.19 -9.59 -7.43
CA MET A 262 45.27 -8.74 -7.98
C MET A 262 46.29 -8.38 -6.92
N MET A 263 45.88 -8.01 -5.70
CA MET A 263 46.79 -7.75 -4.58
C MET A 263 47.62 -8.96 -4.20
N VAL A 264 47.03 -10.17 -4.23
CA VAL A 264 47.80 -11.42 -3.99
C VAL A 264 48.86 -11.63 -5.06
N LEU A 265 48.54 -11.40 -6.33
CA LEU A 265 49.45 -11.54 -7.44
C LEU A 265 50.60 -10.52 -7.39
N ASP A 266 50.28 -9.27 -7.10
CA ASP A 266 51.29 -8.17 -6.98
C ASP A 266 52.26 -8.43 -5.84
N LYS A 267 51.83 -9.11 -4.78
CA LYS A 267 52.67 -9.41 -3.60
C LYS A 267 53.32 -10.79 -3.64
N ARG A 268 53.24 -11.50 -4.77
CA ARG A 268 53.65 -12.90 -4.88
C ARG A 268 55.10 -13.17 -4.39
N GLU A 269 56.10 -12.35 -4.78
CA GLU A 269 57.50 -12.53 -4.39
C GLU A 269 57.68 -12.36 -2.87
N GLN A 270 56.94 -11.37 -2.28
CA GLN A 270 56.99 -11.15 -0.83
C GLN A 270 56.33 -12.32 -0.06
N LEU A 271 55.30 -12.94 -0.63
CA LEU A 271 54.64 -14.10 -0.04
C LEU A 271 55.52 -15.32 -0.10
N GLN A 272 56.28 -15.54 -1.18
CA GLN A 272 57.26 -16.59 -1.29
C GLN A 272 58.38 -16.45 -0.23
N THR A 273 58.85 -15.25 -0.02
CA THR A 273 59.84 -14.95 1.03
C THR A 273 59.28 -15.24 2.42
N LEU A 274 58.03 -14.82 2.69
CA LEU A 274 57.39 -15.06 3.97
C LEU A 274 57.18 -16.55 4.24
N HIS A 275 56.78 -17.32 3.20
CA HIS A 275 56.64 -18.78 3.27
C HIS A 275 57.98 -19.46 3.50
N GLY A 276 59.04 -19.01 2.82
CA GLY A 276 60.41 -19.47 3.01
C GLY A 276 60.97 -19.23 4.41
N MET A 277 60.50 -18.22 5.12
CA MET A 277 60.81 -17.92 6.53
C MET A 277 59.98 -18.78 7.52
N GLY A 278 59.09 -19.66 7.04
CA GLY A 278 58.33 -20.62 7.86
C GLY A 278 56.88 -20.26 8.16
N SER A 279 56.33 -19.22 7.54
CA SER A 279 54.92 -18.88 7.74
C SER A 279 54.01 -19.94 7.12
N HIS A 280 52.93 -20.29 7.86
CA HIS A 280 51.94 -21.25 7.39
C HIS A 280 51.00 -20.66 6.35
N LEU A 281 50.51 -21.48 5.42
CA LEU A 281 49.61 -21.08 4.35
C LEU A 281 48.32 -20.41 4.88
N HIS A 282 47.80 -20.90 5.99
CA HIS A 282 46.56 -20.34 6.58
C HIS A 282 46.79 -18.92 7.15
N GLU A 283 47.99 -18.61 7.65
CA GLU A 283 48.34 -17.27 8.15
C GLU A 283 48.35 -16.25 7.00
N ILE A 284 48.96 -16.65 5.89
CA ILE A 284 49.03 -15.84 4.66
C ILE A 284 47.58 -15.63 4.12
N ARG A 285 46.75 -16.68 4.11
CA ARG A 285 45.32 -16.51 3.72
C ARG A 285 44.55 -15.57 4.61
N ASN A 286 44.75 -15.63 5.93
CA ASN A 286 44.10 -14.74 6.88
C ASN A 286 44.44 -13.28 6.63
N ILE A 287 45.67 -12.96 6.22
CA ILE A 287 46.03 -11.57 5.87
C ILE A 287 45.12 -11.06 4.76
N PHE A 288 44.95 -11.79 3.67
CA PHE A 288 44.11 -11.37 2.55
C PHE A 288 42.63 -11.43 2.87
N PHE A 289 42.20 -12.33 3.75
CA PHE A 289 40.84 -12.37 4.24
C PHE A 289 40.49 -11.08 4.99
N TYR A 290 41.33 -10.68 5.96
CA TYR A 290 41.13 -9.42 6.69
C TYR A 290 41.26 -8.19 5.79
N GLN A 291 42.15 -8.23 4.82
CA GLN A 291 42.28 -7.15 3.84
C GLN A 291 41.05 -7.01 2.96
N GLY A 292 40.47 -8.10 2.49
CA GLY A 292 39.19 -8.12 1.75
C GLY A 292 38.03 -7.62 2.60
N MET A 293 37.97 -8.04 3.87
CA MET A 293 36.97 -7.52 4.82
C MET A 293 37.10 -6.03 5.06
N LEU A 294 38.30 -5.52 5.26
CA LEU A 294 38.55 -4.08 5.46
C LEU A 294 38.17 -3.27 4.21
N LEU A 295 38.56 -3.75 3.03
CA LEU A 295 38.26 -3.08 1.76
C LEU A 295 36.76 -2.99 1.53
N SER A 296 36.02 -4.09 1.69
CA SER A 296 34.56 -4.13 1.52
C SER A 296 33.85 -3.40 2.68
N GLY A 297 34.37 -3.51 3.91
CA GLY A 297 33.84 -2.85 5.10
C GLY A 297 33.87 -1.35 5.01
N VAL A 298 35.05 -0.78 4.78
CA VAL A 298 35.22 0.68 4.64
C VAL A 298 34.48 1.21 3.42
N GLY A 299 34.59 0.51 2.28
CA GLY A 299 33.91 0.89 1.05
C GLY A 299 32.37 0.83 1.17
N GLY A 300 31.85 -0.17 1.88
CA GLY A 300 30.43 -0.33 2.13
C GLY A 300 29.88 0.70 3.12
N LEU A 301 30.59 0.95 4.22
CA LEU A 301 30.21 2.00 5.19
C LEU A 301 30.17 3.39 4.54
N PHE A 302 31.18 3.71 3.74
CA PHE A 302 31.20 4.97 2.99
C PHE A 302 30.04 5.03 1.98
N GLY A 303 29.78 3.94 1.23
CA GLY A 303 28.67 3.85 0.30
C GLY A 303 27.31 4.00 1.00
N LEU A 304 27.15 3.38 2.17
CA LEU A 304 25.93 3.51 2.98
C LEU A 304 25.74 4.95 3.49
N ALA A 305 26.79 5.58 4.00
CA ALA A 305 26.72 6.97 4.46
C ALA A 305 26.29 7.92 3.34
N VAL A 306 26.87 7.78 2.14
CA VAL A 306 26.44 8.55 0.95
C VAL A 306 24.97 8.26 0.59
N GLY A 307 24.55 7.00 0.62
CA GLY A 307 23.16 6.61 0.35
C GLY A 307 22.18 7.24 1.34
N ILE A 308 22.49 7.23 2.64
CA ILE A 308 21.66 7.86 3.68
C ILE A 308 21.55 9.37 3.45
N VAL A 309 22.67 10.03 3.11
CA VAL A 309 22.65 11.47 2.81
C VAL A 309 21.80 11.78 1.59
N LEU A 310 21.88 10.98 0.52
CA LEU A 310 21.08 11.18 -0.69
C LEU A 310 19.58 11.00 -0.43
N VAL A 311 19.20 9.91 0.26
CA VAL A 311 17.79 9.65 0.62
C VAL A 311 17.27 10.70 1.59
N GLY A 312 18.07 11.08 2.60
CA GLY A 312 17.72 12.13 3.55
C GLY A 312 17.59 13.52 2.88
N ALA A 313 18.48 13.85 1.93
CA ALA A 313 18.35 15.07 1.16
C ALA A 313 17.06 15.11 0.33
N GLN A 314 16.69 14.01 -0.30
CA GLN A 314 15.44 13.90 -1.05
C GLN A 314 14.20 14.00 -0.15
N SER A 315 14.20 13.35 1.02
CA SER A 315 13.06 13.36 1.94
C SER A 315 12.78 14.74 2.56
N VAL A 316 13.82 15.58 2.71
CA VAL A 316 13.68 16.92 3.30
C VAL A 316 13.60 18.02 2.22
N GLY A 317 14.36 17.85 1.14
CA GLY A 317 14.53 18.89 0.12
C GLY A 317 13.63 18.74 -1.10
N GLU A 318 12.96 17.59 -1.26
CA GLU A 318 11.98 17.33 -2.35
C GLU A 318 12.52 17.68 -3.75
N PHE A 319 13.83 17.47 -3.99
CA PHE A 319 14.50 17.91 -5.22
C PHE A 319 14.00 17.21 -6.48
N ILE A 320 13.61 15.94 -6.36
CA ILE A 320 13.13 15.13 -7.48
C ILE A 320 11.60 15.03 -7.37
N LEU A 321 10.91 15.53 -8.39
CA LEU A 321 9.46 15.48 -8.49
C LEU A 321 9.03 14.35 -9.43
N VAL A 322 7.82 13.84 -9.23
CA VAL A 322 7.21 12.87 -10.15
C VAL A 322 6.92 13.56 -11.48
N PRO A 323 7.38 13.02 -12.63
CA PRO A 323 7.17 13.64 -13.93
C PRO A 323 5.68 13.91 -14.22
N GLY A 324 5.37 15.17 -14.56
CA GLY A 324 4.00 15.59 -14.86
C GLY A 324 3.16 16.01 -13.64
N THR A 325 3.74 15.97 -12.45
CA THR A 325 3.06 16.41 -11.20
C THR A 325 3.96 17.34 -10.40
N GLN A 326 3.40 18.01 -9.38
CA GLN A 326 4.18 18.77 -8.40
C GLN A 326 4.47 17.96 -7.12
N LEU A 327 4.18 16.66 -7.14
CA LEU A 327 4.40 15.80 -6.00
C LEU A 327 5.87 15.37 -5.90
N PRO A 328 6.48 15.44 -4.71
CA PRO A 328 7.84 14.95 -4.50
C PRO A 328 7.90 13.44 -4.72
N TYR A 329 9.01 12.97 -5.32
CA TYR A 329 9.19 11.53 -5.52
C TYR A 329 9.28 10.84 -4.15
N PRO A 330 8.37 9.87 -3.86
CA PRO A 330 8.29 9.28 -2.54
C PRO A 330 9.52 8.43 -2.25
N VAL A 331 10.15 8.69 -1.11
CA VAL A 331 11.25 7.89 -0.56
C VAL A 331 10.92 7.55 0.88
N SER A 332 11.01 6.28 1.25
CA SER A 332 10.81 5.87 2.63
C SER A 332 12.09 5.34 3.25
N PHE A 333 12.35 5.78 4.48
CA PHE A 333 13.45 5.28 5.30
C PHE A 333 12.90 4.23 6.26
N SER A 334 13.09 2.94 5.94
CA SER A 334 12.73 1.84 6.83
C SER A 334 13.99 1.32 7.53
N PHE A 335 13.94 1.27 8.87
CA PHE A 335 15.01 0.69 9.66
C PHE A 335 15.18 -0.82 9.43
N GLU A 336 14.09 -1.53 9.15
CA GLU A 336 14.11 -2.96 8.79
C GLU A 336 14.88 -3.18 7.50
N ASN A 337 14.62 -2.37 6.48
CA ASN A 337 15.32 -2.42 5.20
C ASN A 337 16.81 -2.12 5.34
N LEU A 338 17.17 -1.15 6.17
CA LEU A 338 18.56 -0.81 6.49
C LEU A 338 19.26 -2.00 7.16
N MET A 339 18.64 -2.60 8.16
CA MET A 339 19.22 -3.77 8.86
C MET A 339 19.37 -4.98 7.94
N ALA A 340 18.38 -5.26 7.11
CA ALA A 340 18.45 -6.31 6.10
C ALA A 340 19.62 -6.09 5.13
N LEU A 341 19.78 -4.85 4.63
CA LEU A 341 20.90 -4.50 3.77
C LEU A 341 22.26 -4.71 4.47
N VAL A 342 22.41 -4.25 5.70
CA VAL A 342 23.67 -4.40 6.48
C VAL A 342 24.00 -5.87 6.68
N VAL A 343 23.02 -6.70 7.03
CA VAL A 343 23.23 -8.14 7.23
C VAL A 343 23.64 -8.84 5.91
N ILE A 344 22.94 -8.55 4.83
CA ILE A 344 23.24 -9.11 3.50
C ILE A 344 24.64 -8.67 3.06
N TRP A 345 24.94 -7.38 3.15
CA TRP A 345 26.25 -6.84 2.78
C TRP A 345 27.39 -7.42 3.64
N ALA A 346 27.23 -7.54 4.95
CA ALA A 346 28.23 -8.15 5.83
C ALA A 346 28.47 -9.61 5.48
N GLY A 347 27.41 -10.40 5.29
CA GLY A 347 27.50 -11.80 4.89
C GLY A 347 28.22 -11.98 3.55
N LEU A 348 27.85 -11.16 2.57
CA LEU A 348 28.47 -11.19 1.26
C LEU A 348 29.93 -10.72 1.29
N SER A 349 30.29 -9.74 2.13
CA SER A 349 31.68 -9.30 2.32
C SER A 349 32.57 -10.41 2.88
N VAL A 350 32.07 -11.14 3.88
CA VAL A 350 32.76 -12.30 4.44
C VAL A 350 32.97 -13.37 3.37
N LEU A 351 31.92 -13.69 2.60
CA LEU A 351 31.96 -14.69 1.53
C LEU A 351 32.96 -14.30 0.43
N ALA A 352 32.95 -13.04 0.00
CA ALA A 352 33.88 -12.54 -1.01
C ALA A 352 35.34 -12.61 -0.52
N ALA A 353 35.60 -12.15 0.71
CA ALA A 353 36.93 -12.20 1.32
C ALA A 353 37.42 -13.65 1.47
N TRP A 354 36.53 -14.58 1.81
CA TRP A 354 36.84 -15.99 1.93
C TRP A 354 37.19 -16.60 0.58
N ILE A 355 36.37 -16.39 -0.47
CA ILE A 355 36.65 -16.84 -1.84
C ILE A 355 37.97 -16.28 -2.36
N ALA A 356 38.18 -14.97 -2.17
CA ALA A 356 39.39 -14.30 -2.64
C ALA A 356 40.65 -14.80 -1.94
N SER A 357 40.59 -15.04 -0.62
CA SER A 357 41.72 -15.61 0.14
C SER A 357 42.08 -17.03 -0.28
N ALA A 358 41.12 -17.81 -0.79
CA ALA A 358 41.36 -19.18 -1.27
C ALA A 358 42.25 -19.25 -2.51
N VAL A 359 42.43 -18.14 -3.24
CA VAL A 359 43.38 -18.05 -4.39
C VAL A 359 44.84 -18.24 -3.95
N VAL A 360 45.16 -17.88 -2.69
CA VAL A 360 46.47 -18.20 -2.10
C VAL A 360 46.61 -19.73 -1.97
N SER A 361 47.26 -20.33 -2.93
CA SER A 361 47.45 -21.78 -3.02
C SER A 361 48.93 -22.17 -2.92
N PRO A 362 49.27 -23.43 -2.56
CA PRO A 362 50.65 -23.87 -2.52
C PRO A 362 51.40 -23.74 -3.85
N ARG A 363 50.63 -23.74 -4.98
CA ARG A 363 51.21 -23.56 -6.32
C ARG A 363 51.70 -22.15 -6.60
N LEU A 364 51.12 -21.16 -5.92
CA LEU A 364 51.48 -19.77 -6.07
C LEU A 364 52.73 -19.40 -5.24
N LEU A 365 53.03 -20.21 -4.22
CA LEU A 365 54.15 -20.04 -3.31
C LEU A 365 55.38 -20.87 -3.71
N ARG A 366 55.25 -21.70 -4.72
CA ARG A 366 56.39 -22.33 -5.41
C ARG A 366 56.83 -21.41 -6.54
#